data_e8885ac0e3805c0b2693aa06925fde3c
#
_entry.id   e8885ac0e3805c0b2693aa06925fde3c
#
_cell.length_a   1.000
_cell.length_b   1.000
_cell.length_c   1.000
_cell.angle_alpha   90.00
_cell.angle_beta   90.00
_cell.angle_gamma   90.00
#
_symmetry.space_group_name_H-M   'P 1'
#
loop_
_entity.id
_entity.type
_entity.pdbx_description
1 polymer ?
#
loop_
_entity_poly.entity_id
_entity_poly.type
_entity_poly.pdbx_seq_one_letter_code
_entity_poly.pdbx_strand_id
1 'polypeptide(L)'
;MQKSILRTVVAASWVVLSSTAHAYDLPGLNLGNTSFYDGSPAPDGPGWYLEEYANFAKADRFNDVNGNKLQLPKQEVEVLALTTQLIYVAPPLANGAMPGITAINTSLAHVDVDDGLGNSALSSRAGFGDLIIGPFLQLPTISNADGSPLLTQRVEADIAIPVGAYDRNRSINPGSNFWSFNPYYAATYWFSPKWSASGRFMYLWNGKNDDPQAGFGNASDTQAGQALHANLTLQYAVSEQLSVGLNGYWLKQFTDTQVDGHDVSGRKEKVWAIGPGFLYAFSKQNVLTVNSYFEQGAENRTEGNKVVLNFLHKL
;
A
#
# COMPACT_ATOMS: atom_id res chain seq x y z
N MET A 1 -3.64 -77.65 -12.77
CA MET A 1 -2.59 -76.72 -12.45
C MET A 1 -3.04 -75.38 -12.93
N GLN A 2 -3.62 -74.57 -12.06
CA GLN A 2 -4.07 -73.18 -12.37
C GLN A 2 -3.06 -72.21 -11.79
N LYS A 3 -2.42 -71.40 -12.65
CA LYS A 3 -1.50 -70.33 -12.23
C LYS A 3 -2.30 -69.06 -11.99
N SER A 4 -2.37 -68.68 -10.74
CA SER A 4 -2.89 -67.41 -10.28
C SER A 4 -1.89 -66.29 -10.63
N ILE A 5 -2.32 -65.29 -11.45
CA ILE A 5 -1.56 -64.07 -11.72
C ILE A 5 -2.05 -63.00 -10.76
N LEU A 6 -1.23 -62.71 -9.78
CA LEU A 6 -1.43 -61.60 -8.85
C LEU A 6 -1.13 -60.27 -9.56
N ARG A 7 -2.15 -59.49 -9.87
CA ARG A 7 -1.99 -58.12 -10.39
C ARG A 7 -1.83 -57.17 -9.21
N THR A 8 -0.60 -56.71 -8.99
CA THR A 8 -0.29 -55.61 -8.09
C THR A 8 -0.77 -54.30 -8.72
N VAL A 9 -1.83 -53.71 -8.17
CA VAL A 9 -2.26 -52.37 -8.51
C VAL A 9 -1.40 -51.38 -7.71
N VAL A 10 -0.47 -50.72 -8.38
CA VAL A 10 0.26 -49.59 -7.80
C VAL A 10 -0.65 -48.38 -7.88
N ALA A 11 -1.25 -48.00 -6.77
CA ALA A 11 -1.96 -46.74 -6.62
C ALA A 11 -0.91 -45.62 -6.56
N ALA A 12 -0.69 -44.94 -7.69
CA ALA A 12 0.07 -43.71 -7.71
C ALA A 12 -0.78 -42.61 -7.06
N SER A 13 -0.49 -42.31 -5.78
CA SER A 13 -1.05 -41.14 -5.12
C SER A 13 -0.49 -39.90 -5.75
N TRP A 14 -1.26 -39.24 -6.61
CA TRP A 14 -0.98 -37.90 -7.09
C TRP A 14 -1.20 -36.95 -5.90
N VAL A 15 -0.11 -36.56 -5.23
CA VAL A 15 -0.12 -35.39 -4.37
C VAL A 15 -0.24 -34.19 -5.31
N VAL A 16 -1.46 -33.73 -5.51
CA VAL A 16 -1.71 -32.42 -6.12
C VAL A 16 -1.23 -31.41 -5.10
N LEU A 17 0.01 -30.97 -5.25
CA LEU A 17 0.47 -29.72 -4.66
C LEU A 17 -0.34 -28.61 -5.34
N SER A 18 -1.49 -28.30 -4.79
CA SER A 18 -2.21 -27.09 -5.11
C SER A 18 -1.36 -25.92 -4.62
N SER A 19 -0.46 -25.43 -5.49
CA SER A 19 0.09 -24.09 -5.35
C SER A 19 -1.05 -23.12 -5.60
N THR A 20 -1.84 -22.86 -4.56
CA THR A 20 -2.85 -21.80 -4.62
C THR A 20 -2.10 -20.50 -4.78
N ALA A 21 -2.24 -19.87 -5.94
CA ALA A 21 -1.86 -18.47 -6.09
C ALA A 21 -2.71 -17.68 -5.09
N HIS A 22 -2.11 -17.27 -3.98
CA HIS A 22 -2.79 -16.49 -2.97
C HIS A 22 -2.84 -15.03 -3.44
N ALA A 23 -4.03 -14.44 -3.42
CA ALA A 23 -4.20 -13.00 -3.44
C ALA A 23 -3.60 -12.41 -2.15
N TYR A 24 -3.34 -11.11 -2.16
CA TYR A 24 -2.91 -10.38 -0.98
C TYR A 24 -3.88 -10.59 0.17
N ASP A 25 -3.36 -10.91 1.36
CA ASP A 25 -4.17 -10.96 2.59
C ASP A 25 -4.35 -9.57 3.19
N LEU A 26 -3.34 -8.71 3.01
CA LEU A 26 -3.35 -7.34 3.51
C LEU A 26 -4.32 -6.46 2.69
N PRO A 27 -4.93 -5.44 3.30
CA PRO A 27 -5.74 -4.44 2.58
C PRO A 27 -4.88 -3.60 1.64
N GLY A 28 -5.51 -2.73 0.86
CA GLY A 28 -4.80 -1.71 0.08
C GLY A 28 -3.95 -0.81 0.98
N LEU A 29 -2.67 -0.65 0.66
CA LEU A 29 -1.69 0.07 1.47
C LEU A 29 -1.14 1.30 0.76
N ASN A 30 -0.77 2.31 1.56
CA ASN A 30 0.03 3.44 1.09
C ASN A 30 1.50 3.00 0.89
N LEU A 31 1.78 2.37 -0.26
CA LEU A 31 3.14 2.04 -0.67
C LEU A 31 3.58 3.01 -1.76
N GLY A 32 4.34 4.05 -1.39
CA GLY A 32 4.91 5.04 -2.31
C GLY A 32 3.94 6.12 -2.80
N ASN A 33 2.73 6.25 -2.27
CA ASN A 33 1.85 7.38 -2.61
C ASN A 33 2.39 8.68 -1.99
N THR A 34 2.97 8.65 -0.80
CA THR A 34 3.57 9.80 -0.15
C THR A 34 5.08 9.80 -0.30
N SER A 35 5.69 10.98 -0.42
CA SER A 35 7.12 11.12 -0.72
C SER A 35 7.68 12.47 -0.24
N PHE A 36 7.88 13.41 -1.16
CA PHE A 36 8.51 14.72 -0.91
C PHE A 36 7.84 15.47 0.24
N TYR A 37 8.65 15.96 1.16
CA TYR A 37 8.24 16.79 2.31
C TYR A 37 7.15 16.20 3.18
N ASP A 38 7.04 14.85 3.21
CA ASP A 38 6.07 14.16 4.04
C ASP A 38 6.28 14.47 5.53
N GLY A 39 5.19 14.73 6.26
CA GLY A 39 5.26 15.25 7.63
C GLY A 39 5.45 16.76 7.74
N SER A 40 5.55 17.48 6.61
CA SER A 40 5.58 18.94 6.62
C SER A 40 4.18 19.54 6.75
N PRO A 41 4.08 20.77 7.27
CA PRO A 41 2.82 21.52 7.26
C PRO A 41 2.29 21.71 5.83
N ALA A 42 0.98 21.83 5.72
CA ALA A 42 0.33 22.13 4.46
C ALA A 42 0.91 23.43 3.84
N PRO A 43 1.22 23.46 2.53
CA PRO A 43 2.06 24.49 1.93
C PRO A 43 1.44 25.91 1.96
N ASP A 44 0.12 26.01 2.07
CA ASP A 44 -0.62 27.28 2.17
C ASP A 44 -1.41 27.40 3.50
N GLY A 45 -0.94 26.73 4.55
CA GLY A 45 -1.47 26.84 5.92
C GLY A 45 -2.83 26.18 6.14
N PRO A 46 -3.62 26.64 7.13
CA PRO A 46 -4.92 26.06 7.44
C PRO A 46 -5.92 26.16 6.30
N GLY A 47 -6.87 25.22 6.25
CA GLY A 47 -7.94 25.17 5.25
C GLY A 47 -8.22 23.78 4.74
N TRP A 48 -9.00 23.70 3.67
CA TRP A 48 -9.34 22.47 2.99
C TRP A 48 -8.39 22.24 1.81
N TYR A 49 -8.01 20.98 1.63
CA TYR A 49 -7.18 20.51 0.52
C TYR A 49 -7.82 19.29 -0.11
N LEU A 50 -7.73 19.21 -1.43
CA LEU A 50 -8.03 18.04 -2.22
C LEU A 50 -6.72 17.46 -2.74
N GLU A 51 -6.52 16.18 -2.58
CA GLU A 51 -5.35 15.49 -3.09
C GLU A 51 -5.79 14.27 -3.90
N GLU A 52 -5.36 14.22 -5.17
CA GLU A 52 -5.73 13.18 -6.11
C GLU A 52 -4.51 12.38 -6.53
N TYR A 53 -4.63 11.04 -6.47
CA TYR A 53 -3.56 10.15 -6.89
C TYR A 53 -4.05 9.27 -8.05
N ALA A 54 -3.16 9.06 -9.03
CA ALA A 54 -3.31 8.01 -10.03
C ALA A 54 -2.11 7.06 -9.94
N ASN A 55 -2.40 5.80 -9.60
CA ASN A 55 -1.40 4.74 -9.44
C ASN A 55 -1.51 3.80 -10.64
N PHE A 56 -0.47 3.76 -11.46
CA PHE A 56 -0.31 2.83 -12.56
C PHE A 56 0.70 1.77 -12.15
N ALA A 57 0.27 0.53 -11.97
CA ALA A 57 1.13 -0.58 -11.60
C ALA A 57 1.07 -1.68 -12.65
N LYS A 58 2.24 -2.21 -12.99
CA LYS A 58 2.37 -3.39 -13.85
C LYS A 58 3.37 -4.35 -13.22
N ALA A 59 2.92 -5.59 -12.96
CA ALA A 59 3.74 -6.66 -12.44
C ALA A 59 3.83 -7.81 -13.44
N ASP A 60 5.00 -8.43 -13.54
CA ASP A 60 5.29 -9.53 -14.44
C ASP A 60 5.82 -10.78 -13.69
N ARG A 61 5.71 -10.75 -12.36
CA ARG A 61 6.08 -11.84 -11.48
C ARG A 61 5.06 -12.00 -10.36
N PHE A 62 4.65 -13.25 -10.11
CA PHE A 62 4.00 -13.69 -8.90
C PHE A 62 5.01 -14.49 -8.09
N ASN A 63 5.31 -14.07 -6.87
CA ASN A 63 6.32 -14.70 -6.05
C ASN A 63 5.70 -15.53 -4.91
N ASP A 64 6.34 -16.67 -4.61
CA ASP A 64 6.00 -17.53 -3.48
C ASP A 64 6.51 -16.96 -2.14
N VAL A 65 6.35 -17.72 -1.07
CA VAL A 65 6.80 -17.38 0.30
C VAL A 65 8.32 -17.16 0.41
N ASN A 66 9.11 -17.71 -0.51
CA ASN A 66 10.57 -17.58 -0.55
C ASN A 66 11.04 -16.52 -1.56
N GLY A 67 10.11 -15.81 -2.20
CA GLY A 67 10.42 -14.83 -3.26
C GLY A 67 10.77 -15.46 -4.61
N ASN A 68 10.52 -16.76 -4.80
CA ASN A 68 10.73 -17.40 -6.09
C ASN A 68 9.52 -17.13 -6.99
N LYS A 69 9.80 -16.88 -8.27
CA LYS A 69 8.77 -16.74 -9.29
C LYS A 69 7.94 -18.02 -9.41
N LEU A 70 6.62 -17.92 -9.33
CA LEU A 70 5.71 -19.06 -9.56
C LEU A 70 5.86 -19.60 -10.99
N GLN A 71 5.62 -20.90 -11.16
CA GLN A 71 5.69 -21.56 -12.47
C GLN A 71 4.32 -21.50 -13.15
N LEU A 72 3.89 -20.31 -13.59
CA LEU A 72 2.67 -20.09 -14.35
C LEU A 72 2.99 -19.83 -15.82
N PRO A 73 2.11 -20.21 -16.78
CA PRO A 73 2.34 -20.00 -18.20
C PRO A 73 2.52 -18.53 -18.58
N LYS A 74 1.80 -17.63 -17.91
CA LYS A 74 1.93 -16.17 -18.00
C LYS A 74 1.78 -15.57 -16.61
N GLN A 75 2.36 -14.40 -16.40
CA GLN A 75 2.26 -13.66 -15.14
C GLN A 75 2.21 -12.18 -15.48
N GLU A 76 1.03 -11.62 -15.50
CA GLU A 76 0.82 -10.22 -15.79
C GLU A 76 -0.33 -9.67 -14.94
N VAL A 77 -0.08 -8.56 -14.27
CA VAL A 77 -1.10 -7.78 -13.56
C VAL A 77 -0.93 -6.32 -13.95
N GLU A 78 -1.99 -5.71 -14.43
CA GLU A 78 -2.07 -4.29 -14.67
C GLU A 78 -3.16 -3.68 -13.78
N VAL A 79 -2.82 -2.62 -13.04
CA VAL A 79 -3.73 -1.94 -12.12
C VAL A 79 -3.69 -0.45 -12.36
N LEU A 80 -4.88 0.15 -12.50
CA LEU A 80 -5.09 1.59 -12.33
C LEU A 80 -5.94 1.81 -11.09
N ALA A 81 -5.33 2.39 -10.05
CA ALA A 81 -6.03 2.82 -8.85
C ALA A 81 -6.04 4.35 -8.77
N LEU A 82 -7.21 4.91 -8.48
CA LEU A 82 -7.42 6.33 -8.27
C LEU A 82 -7.75 6.55 -6.79
N THR A 83 -7.04 7.48 -6.15
CA THR A 83 -7.27 7.81 -4.74
C THR A 83 -7.61 9.28 -4.62
N THR A 84 -8.75 9.56 -4.02
CA THR A 84 -9.19 10.90 -3.64
C THR A 84 -9.00 11.06 -2.13
N GLN A 85 -8.29 12.10 -1.72
CA GLN A 85 -8.08 12.44 -0.33
C GLN A 85 -8.54 13.87 -0.07
N LEU A 86 -9.50 14.05 0.83
CA LEU A 86 -9.93 15.34 1.35
C LEU A 86 -9.27 15.57 2.71
N ILE A 87 -8.61 16.73 2.86
CA ILE A 87 -7.84 17.06 4.06
C ILE A 87 -8.36 18.39 4.61
N TYR A 88 -8.65 18.42 5.91
CA TYR A 88 -8.90 19.67 6.64
C TYR A 88 -7.77 19.90 7.65
N VAL A 89 -7.14 21.06 7.56
CA VAL A 89 -6.12 21.54 8.49
C VAL A 89 -6.70 22.68 9.31
N ALA A 90 -6.83 22.50 10.60
CA ALA A 90 -7.35 23.54 11.51
C ALA A 90 -6.30 24.62 11.78
N PRO A 91 -6.71 25.82 12.21
CA PRO A 91 -5.80 26.84 12.71
C PRO A 91 -4.89 26.31 13.83
N PRO A 92 -3.70 26.91 14.01
CA PRO A 92 -2.78 26.45 15.03
C PRO A 92 -3.33 26.66 16.44
N LEU A 93 -3.07 25.70 17.31
CA LEU A 93 -3.28 25.78 18.73
C LEU A 93 -2.26 26.75 19.38
N ALA A 94 -2.48 27.09 20.66
CA ALA A 94 -1.60 27.98 21.40
C ALA A 94 -0.12 27.53 21.46
N ASN A 95 0.14 26.23 21.33
CA ASN A 95 1.48 25.64 21.25
C ASN A 95 2.04 25.54 19.82
N GLY A 96 1.31 26.06 18.83
CA GLY A 96 1.71 26.02 17.41
C GLY A 96 1.40 24.72 16.68
N ALA A 97 0.88 23.68 17.33
CA ALA A 97 0.44 22.45 16.66
C ALA A 97 -0.85 22.68 15.87
N MET A 98 -1.03 22.02 14.73
CA MET A 98 -2.23 22.14 13.89
C MET A 98 -2.95 20.78 13.82
N PRO A 99 -4.12 20.66 14.46
CA PRO A 99 -4.97 19.47 14.28
C PRO A 99 -5.57 19.44 12.88
N GLY A 100 -5.92 18.26 12.44
CA GLY A 100 -6.64 18.08 11.18
C GLY A 100 -7.28 16.71 11.08
N ILE A 101 -7.96 16.51 9.98
CA ILE A 101 -8.59 15.24 9.62
C ILE A 101 -8.47 15.00 8.13
N THR A 102 -8.27 13.75 7.76
CA THR A 102 -8.29 13.30 6.37
C THR A 102 -9.42 12.31 6.14
N ALA A 103 -9.98 12.31 4.93
CA ALA A 103 -10.88 11.29 4.43
C ALA A 103 -10.35 10.80 3.08
N ILE A 104 -10.09 9.50 2.96
CA ILE A 104 -9.44 8.90 1.80
C ILE A 104 -10.34 7.78 1.25
N ASN A 105 -10.50 7.74 -0.07
CA ASN A 105 -11.07 6.59 -0.76
C ASN A 105 -10.19 6.22 -1.96
N THR A 106 -9.84 4.95 -2.08
CA THR A 106 -9.12 4.42 -3.23
C THR A 106 -10.04 3.56 -4.07
N SER A 107 -10.20 3.89 -5.33
CA SER A 107 -10.99 3.14 -6.30
C SER A 107 -10.08 2.32 -7.20
N LEU A 108 -10.40 1.06 -7.43
CA LEU A 108 -9.81 0.27 -8.53
C LEU A 108 -10.57 0.59 -9.81
N ALA A 109 -9.98 1.40 -10.67
CA ALA A 109 -10.59 1.81 -11.95
C ALA A 109 -10.41 0.75 -13.04
N HIS A 110 -9.26 0.07 -13.03
CA HIS A 110 -8.95 -1.03 -13.93
C HIS A 110 -8.05 -2.04 -13.25
N VAL A 111 -8.35 -3.33 -13.41
CA VAL A 111 -7.48 -4.44 -13.01
C VAL A 111 -7.57 -5.51 -14.07
N ASP A 112 -6.46 -5.83 -14.69
CA ASP A 112 -6.29 -6.96 -15.61
C ASP A 112 -5.28 -7.94 -15.04
N VAL A 113 -5.60 -9.24 -15.09
CA VAL A 113 -4.77 -10.31 -14.56
C VAL A 113 -4.74 -11.45 -15.56
N ASP A 114 -3.53 -11.86 -15.96
CA ASP A 114 -3.33 -12.98 -16.87
C ASP A 114 -2.28 -13.95 -16.29
N ASP A 115 -2.73 -15.15 -15.89
CA ASP A 115 -1.88 -16.24 -15.41
C ASP A 115 -1.60 -17.29 -16.50
N GLY A 116 -2.14 -17.11 -17.70
CA GLY A 116 -1.97 -18.01 -18.83
C GLY A 116 -2.79 -19.31 -18.75
N LEU A 117 -3.67 -19.47 -17.76
CA LEU A 117 -4.44 -20.71 -17.53
C LEU A 117 -5.82 -20.68 -18.21
N GLY A 118 -6.18 -19.58 -18.90
CA GLY A 118 -7.45 -19.42 -19.60
C GLY A 118 -8.66 -19.12 -18.69
N ASN A 119 -8.67 -19.67 -17.48
CA ASN A 119 -9.55 -19.29 -16.38
C ASN A 119 -8.63 -18.84 -15.25
N SER A 120 -8.37 -17.55 -15.16
CA SER A 120 -7.45 -17.00 -14.17
C SER A 120 -7.83 -17.47 -12.77
N ALA A 121 -6.85 -18.04 -12.04
CA ALA A 121 -6.98 -18.32 -10.61
C ALA A 121 -7.15 -17.03 -9.80
N LEU A 122 -6.68 -15.92 -10.37
CA LEU A 122 -6.86 -14.58 -9.84
C LEU A 122 -7.97 -13.86 -10.62
N SER A 123 -9.01 -13.46 -9.93
CA SER A 123 -10.11 -12.69 -10.50
C SER A 123 -10.23 -11.35 -9.79
N SER A 124 -10.65 -10.31 -10.50
CA SER A 124 -10.69 -8.94 -10.00
C SER A 124 -12.09 -8.34 -10.04
N ARG A 125 -12.29 -7.30 -9.25
CA ARG A 125 -13.46 -6.44 -9.26
C ARG A 125 -13.01 -4.98 -9.26
N ALA A 126 -13.53 -4.18 -10.17
CA ALA A 126 -13.41 -2.72 -10.11
C ALA A 126 -14.45 -2.13 -9.13
N GLY A 127 -14.20 -0.94 -8.63
CA GLY A 127 -15.13 -0.21 -7.76
C GLY A 127 -14.44 0.62 -6.69
N PHE A 128 -15.27 1.22 -5.83
CA PHE A 128 -14.80 2.01 -4.69
C PHE A 128 -14.26 1.10 -3.58
N GLY A 129 -13.14 1.50 -2.99
CA GLY A 129 -12.53 0.86 -1.84
C GLY A 129 -13.13 1.30 -0.52
N ASP A 130 -12.49 0.89 0.57
CA ASP A 130 -12.87 1.27 1.91
C ASP A 130 -12.67 2.77 2.13
N LEU A 131 -13.49 3.37 3.02
CA LEU A 131 -13.32 4.74 3.45
C LEU A 131 -12.31 4.78 4.60
N ILE A 132 -11.24 5.55 4.45
CA ILE A 132 -10.27 5.78 5.51
C ILE A 132 -10.50 7.16 6.11
N ILE A 133 -10.58 7.23 7.44
CA ILE A 133 -10.65 8.47 8.20
C ILE A 133 -9.43 8.55 9.10
N GLY A 134 -8.66 9.64 8.98
CA GLY A 134 -7.41 9.85 9.71
C GLY A 134 -7.39 11.19 10.46
N PRO A 135 -7.69 11.24 11.75
CA PRO A 135 -7.37 12.41 12.58
C PRO A 135 -5.85 12.54 12.71
N PHE A 136 -5.32 13.75 12.55
CA PHE A 136 -3.89 14.00 12.64
C PHE A 136 -3.54 15.22 13.47
N LEU A 137 -2.28 15.26 13.89
CA LEU A 137 -1.67 16.42 14.51
C LEU A 137 -0.35 16.75 13.80
N GLN A 138 -0.33 17.89 13.13
CA GLN A 138 0.92 18.50 12.64
C GLN A 138 1.63 19.15 13.82
N LEU A 139 2.83 18.67 14.15
CA LEU A 139 3.63 19.24 15.24
C LEU A 139 4.29 20.56 14.80
N PRO A 140 4.63 21.45 15.75
CA PRO A 140 5.37 22.67 15.44
C PRO A 140 6.68 22.35 14.74
N THR A 141 7.04 23.17 13.75
CA THR A 141 8.33 23.07 13.07
C THR A 141 9.47 23.36 14.05
N ILE A 142 10.44 22.48 14.11
CA ILE A 142 11.72 22.76 14.77
C ILE A 142 12.60 23.49 13.76
N SER A 143 13.08 24.67 14.14
CA SER A 143 13.87 25.54 13.26
C SER A 143 15.31 25.66 13.76
N ASN A 144 16.21 25.95 12.83
CA ASN A 144 17.57 26.37 13.10
C ASN A 144 17.60 27.80 13.72
N ALA A 145 18.76 28.23 14.19
CA ALA A 145 18.95 29.56 14.77
C ALA A 145 18.65 30.72 13.79
N ASP A 146 18.78 30.47 12.49
CA ASP A 146 18.45 31.43 11.40
C ASP A 146 16.97 31.42 11.00
N GLY A 147 16.14 30.59 11.65
CA GLY A 147 14.72 30.43 11.37
C GLY A 147 14.38 29.47 10.23
N SER A 148 15.38 28.89 9.55
CA SER A 148 15.15 27.87 8.53
C SER A 148 14.64 26.56 9.16
N PRO A 149 13.80 25.78 8.45
CA PRO A 149 13.30 24.51 8.99
C PRO A 149 14.44 23.51 9.18
N LEU A 150 14.44 22.84 10.33
CA LEU A 150 15.32 21.70 10.63
C LEU A 150 14.54 20.40 10.58
N LEU A 151 13.35 20.37 11.21
CA LEU A 151 12.53 19.15 11.30
C LEU A 151 11.06 19.54 11.34
N THR A 152 10.27 18.90 10.50
CA THR A 152 8.79 18.94 10.56
C THR A 152 8.27 17.53 10.82
N GLN A 153 7.12 17.42 11.51
CA GLN A 153 6.63 16.15 11.99
C GLN A 153 5.10 16.11 12.00
N ARG A 154 4.51 14.96 11.69
CA ARG A 154 3.08 14.69 11.79
C ARG A 154 2.87 13.31 12.41
N VAL A 155 1.84 13.20 13.24
CA VAL A 155 1.26 11.93 13.68
C VAL A 155 -0.18 11.86 13.18
N GLU A 156 -0.61 10.69 12.73
CA GLU A 156 -1.96 10.45 12.24
C GLU A 156 -2.40 9.03 12.58
N ALA A 157 -3.70 8.82 12.73
CA ALA A 157 -4.28 7.55 13.09
C ALA A 157 -5.37 7.18 12.07
N ASP A 158 -4.99 6.50 11.00
CA ASP A 158 -5.90 6.07 9.95
C ASP A 158 -6.75 4.87 10.40
N ILE A 159 -8.07 4.99 10.21
CA ILE A 159 -9.05 3.94 10.44
C ILE A 159 -9.75 3.65 9.11
N ALA A 160 -9.58 2.44 8.57
CA ALA A 160 -10.29 1.97 7.40
C ALA A 160 -11.62 1.35 7.81
N ILE A 161 -12.70 1.87 7.22
CA ILE A 161 -14.08 1.44 7.44
C ILE A 161 -14.47 0.54 6.26
N PRO A 162 -14.89 -0.72 6.48
CA PRO A 162 -15.13 -1.70 5.42
C PRO A 162 -16.44 -1.46 4.69
N VAL A 163 -16.53 -0.36 3.95
CA VAL A 163 -17.68 0.03 3.11
C VAL A 163 -17.44 -0.15 1.62
N GLY A 164 -16.24 -0.58 1.25
CA GLY A 164 -15.80 -0.77 -0.12
C GLY A 164 -16.48 -1.96 -0.80
N ALA A 165 -16.34 -2.00 -2.13
CA ALA A 165 -16.87 -3.08 -2.93
C ALA A 165 -16.10 -4.38 -2.69
N TYR A 166 -16.77 -5.40 -2.17
CA TYR A 166 -16.21 -6.71 -1.86
C TYR A 166 -17.05 -7.83 -2.49
N ASP A 167 -16.39 -8.86 -2.99
CA ASP A 167 -16.98 -10.11 -3.47
C ASP A 167 -16.05 -11.26 -3.11
N ARG A 168 -16.50 -12.18 -2.24
CA ARG A 168 -15.71 -13.31 -1.79
C ARG A 168 -15.19 -14.22 -2.92
N ASN A 169 -15.86 -14.21 -4.07
CA ASN A 169 -15.48 -15.00 -5.24
C ASN A 169 -14.40 -14.29 -6.09
N ARG A 170 -13.93 -13.13 -5.67
CA ARG A 170 -12.87 -12.38 -6.33
C ARG A 170 -11.61 -12.34 -5.46
N SER A 171 -10.48 -12.59 -6.08
CA SER A 171 -9.19 -12.56 -5.39
C SER A 171 -8.67 -11.13 -5.17
N ILE A 172 -9.06 -10.20 -6.03
CA ILE A 172 -8.67 -8.79 -5.94
C ILE A 172 -9.95 -7.96 -5.82
N ASN A 173 -10.11 -7.29 -4.69
CA ASN A 173 -11.24 -6.46 -4.34
C ASN A 173 -10.80 -5.03 -4.03
N PRO A 174 -11.62 -4.01 -4.34
CA PRO A 174 -11.38 -2.63 -3.88
C PRO A 174 -11.46 -2.48 -2.36
N GLY A 175 -12.45 -3.12 -1.73
CA GLY A 175 -12.65 -3.15 -0.27
C GLY A 175 -12.13 -4.44 0.35
N SER A 176 -11.71 -4.37 1.60
CA SER A 176 -11.12 -5.48 2.35
C SER A 176 -12.17 -6.31 3.13
N ASN A 177 -13.37 -5.73 3.37
CA ASN A 177 -14.44 -6.31 4.19
C ASN A 177 -14.07 -6.52 5.67
N PHE A 178 -13.06 -5.80 6.16
CA PHE A 178 -12.68 -5.76 7.58
C PHE A 178 -12.14 -4.39 7.95
N TRP A 179 -12.25 -4.05 9.23
CA TRP A 179 -11.67 -2.84 9.80
C TRP A 179 -10.15 -2.94 9.83
N SER A 180 -9.46 -1.82 9.55
CA SER A 180 -8.02 -1.72 9.76
C SER A 180 -7.66 -0.45 10.52
N PHE A 181 -6.59 -0.52 11.29
CA PHE A 181 -6.00 0.60 12.00
C PHE A 181 -4.54 0.76 11.57
N ASN A 182 -4.21 1.93 11.03
CA ASN A 182 -2.90 2.20 10.43
C ASN A 182 -2.34 3.54 10.92
N PRO A 183 -1.93 3.64 12.21
CA PRO A 183 -1.28 4.84 12.73
C PRO A 183 0.08 5.03 12.10
N TYR A 184 0.48 6.30 11.94
CA TYR A 184 1.79 6.62 11.42
C TYR A 184 2.44 7.84 12.06
N TYR A 185 3.76 7.88 11.90
CA TYR A 185 4.60 9.04 12.13
C TYR A 185 5.30 9.41 10.83
N ALA A 186 5.17 10.68 10.41
CA ALA A 186 5.84 11.22 9.24
C ALA A 186 6.72 12.40 9.63
N ALA A 187 7.90 12.50 9.02
CA ALA A 187 8.84 13.57 9.29
C ALA A 187 9.67 13.94 8.05
N THR A 188 10.04 15.21 7.96
CA THR A 188 11.07 15.70 7.03
C THR A 188 12.17 16.41 7.80
N TYR A 189 13.41 15.98 7.56
CA TYR A 189 14.62 16.57 8.14
C TYR A 189 15.47 17.25 7.06
N TRP A 190 15.88 18.49 7.29
CA TRP A 190 16.74 19.28 6.41
C TRP A 190 18.19 19.20 6.85
N PHE A 191 19.05 18.60 6.01
CA PHE A 191 20.52 18.60 6.22
C PHE A 191 21.14 19.94 5.80
N SER A 192 20.51 20.63 4.86
CA SER A 192 20.89 21.93 4.33
C SER A 192 19.67 22.61 3.68
N PRO A 193 19.76 23.88 3.27
CA PRO A 193 18.66 24.54 2.57
C PRO A 193 18.17 23.83 1.29
N LYS A 194 19.00 22.98 0.68
CA LYS A 194 18.66 22.24 -0.55
C LYS A 194 18.43 20.76 -0.37
N TRP A 195 19.00 20.12 0.66
CA TRP A 195 18.91 18.70 0.87
C TRP A 195 18.05 18.37 2.08
N SER A 196 17.09 17.50 1.87
CA SER A 196 16.27 16.96 2.96
C SER A 196 15.93 15.48 2.72
N ALA A 197 15.56 14.80 3.79
CA ALA A 197 14.99 13.47 3.74
C ALA A 197 13.64 13.46 4.43
N SER A 198 12.69 12.76 3.82
CA SER A 198 11.35 12.54 4.37
C SER A 198 11.12 11.07 4.62
N GLY A 199 10.33 10.75 5.62
CA GLY A 199 9.92 9.39 5.90
C GLY A 199 8.58 9.33 6.59
N ARG A 200 7.77 8.34 6.23
CA ARG A 200 6.53 7.95 6.91
C ARG A 200 6.67 6.51 7.36
N PHE A 201 6.50 6.26 8.64
CA PHE A 201 6.56 4.94 9.26
C PHE A 201 5.18 4.58 9.78
N MET A 202 4.66 3.48 9.31
CA MET A 202 3.28 3.04 9.47
C MET A 202 3.24 1.65 10.11
N TYR A 203 2.31 1.47 11.05
CA TYR A 203 1.96 0.18 11.60
C TYR A 203 0.55 -0.17 11.14
N LEU A 204 0.32 -1.43 10.76
CA LEU A 204 -0.97 -1.93 10.33
C LEU A 204 -1.46 -3.04 11.24
N TRP A 205 -2.67 -2.86 11.77
CA TRP A 205 -3.47 -3.89 12.40
C TRP A 205 -4.77 -4.10 11.62
N ASN A 206 -5.21 -5.35 11.51
CA ASN A 206 -6.41 -5.74 10.77
C ASN A 206 -7.39 -6.45 11.68
N GLY A 207 -8.67 -6.18 11.52
CA GLY A 207 -9.77 -6.92 12.12
C GLY A 207 -10.06 -8.22 11.37
N LYS A 208 -11.06 -8.95 11.83
CA LYS A 208 -11.54 -10.16 11.18
C LYS A 208 -12.40 -9.84 9.96
N ASN A 209 -12.29 -10.69 8.94
CA ASN A 209 -13.21 -10.80 7.83
C ASN A 209 -14.10 -12.03 8.06
N ASP A 210 -15.38 -11.81 8.34
CA ASP A 210 -16.36 -12.87 8.61
C ASP A 210 -17.01 -13.43 7.32
N ASP A 211 -16.60 -12.94 6.16
CA ASP A 211 -16.94 -13.49 4.83
C ASP A 211 -15.66 -13.68 3.99
N PRO A 212 -14.79 -14.65 4.34
CA PRO A 212 -13.50 -14.84 3.70
C PRO A 212 -13.61 -15.09 2.19
N GLN A 213 -12.58 -14.70 1.46
CA GLN A 213 -12.47 -15.04 0.04
C GLN A 213 -12.56 -16.56 -0.17
N ALA A 214 -13.17 -16.98 -1.28
CA ALA A 214 -13.39 -18.38 -1.62
C ALA A 214 -12.08 -19.21 -1.66
N GLY A 215 -10.93 -18.59 -1.87
CA GLY A 215 -9.60 -19.19 -1.80
C GLY A 215 -9.24 -19.77 -0.41
N PHE A 216 -9.93 -19.35 0.66
CA PHE A 216 -9.79 -19.91 2.01
C PHE A 216 -10.73 -21.12 2.25
N GLY A 217 -11.42 -21.62 1.20
CA GLY A 217 -12.29 -22.76 1.30
C GLY A 217 -13.54 -22.50 2.15
N ASN A 218 -13.77 -23.34 3.17
CA ASN A 218 -14.91 -23.24 4.07
C ASN A 218 -14.60 -22.52 5.38
N ALA A 219 -13.57 -21.67 5.40
CA ALA A 219 -13.25 -20.87 6.58
C ALA A 219 -14.44 -19.98 6.97
N SER A 220 -14.69 -19.85 8.27
CA SER A 220 -15.73 -18.97 8.83
C SER A 220 -15.22 -17.54 9.00
N ASP A 221 -13.94 -17.38 9.31
CA ASP A 221 -13.29 -16.07 9.38
C ASP A 221 -11.82 -16.13 8.95
N THR A 222 -11.29 -14.95 8.56
CA THR A 222 -9.86 -14.74 8.38
C THR A 222 -9.45 -13.43 9.02
N GLN A 223 -8.19 -13.34 9.45
CA GLN A 223 -7.60 -12.09 9.92
C GLN A 223 -6.21 -11.93 9.31
N ALA A 224 -6.06 -10.94 8.46
CA ALA A 224 -4.77 -10.60 7.87
C ALA A 224 -3.76 -10.22 8.97
N GLY A 225 -2.51 -10.64 8.82
CA GLY A 225 -1.48 -10.40 9.81
C GLY A 225 -1.12 -8.92 9.92
N GLN A 226 -0.41 -8.59 10.99
CA GLN A 226 0.06 -7.24 11.26
C GLN A 226 1.32 -6.96 10.42
N ALA A 227 1.47 -5.70 9.99
CA ALA A 227 2.58 -5.28 9.15
C ALA A 227 3.18 -3.94 9.60
N LEU A 228 4.45 -3.76 9.27
CA LEU A 228 5.12 -2.47 9.26
C LEU A 228 5.40 -2.08 7.81
N HIS A 229 5.17 -0.82 7.48
CA HIS A 229 5.55 -0.29 6.17
C HIS A 229 6.03 1.15 6.28
N ALA A 230 6.81 1.58 5.28
CA ALA A 230 7.38 2.91 5.26
C ALA A 230 7.50 3.43 3.83
N ASN A 231 7.35 4.76 3.70
CA ASN A 231 7.73 5.51 2.51
C ASN A 231 8.92 6.41 2.86
N LEU A 232 9.92 6.48 1.99
CA LEU A 232 11.17 7.21 2.22
C LEU A 232 11.52 8.02 0.99
N THR A 233 12.09 9.23 1.19
CA THR A 233 12.53 10.10 0.11
C THR A 233 13.82 10.81 0.52
N LEU A 234 14.82 10.77 -0.34
CA LEU A 234 15.96 11.67 -0.31
C LEU A 234 15.77 12.69 -1.44
N GLN A 235 15.72 13.99 -1.11
CA GLN A 235 15.31 15.00 -2.05
C GLN A 235 16.26 16.20 -2.10
N TYR A 236 16.35 16.80 -3.29
CA TYR A 236 17.15 17.98 -3.57
C TYR A 236 16.27 19.07 -4.19
N ALA A 237 16.23 20.24 -3.57
CA ALA A 237 15.56 21.43 -4.09
C ALA A 237 16.43 22.07 -5.20
N VAL A 238 16.03 21.87 -6.45
CA VAL A 238 16.67 22.47 -7.64
C VAL A 238 16.38 23.96 -7.67
N SER A 239 15.11 24.31 -7.42
CA SER A 239 14.63 25.69 -7.30
C SER A 239 13.55 25.76 -6.20
N GLU A 240 12.95 26.93 -5.99
CA GLU A 240 11.80 27.11 -5.10
C GLU A 240 10.57 26.28 -5.54
N GLN A 241 10.46 26.00 -6.84
CA GLN A 241 9.33 25.30 -7.43
C GLN A 241 9.61 23.81 -7.69
N LEU A 242 10.87 23.43 -7.92
CA LEU A 242 11.23 22.09 -8.37
C LEU A 242 12.13 21.38 -7.36
N SER A 243 11.68 20.24 -6.88
CA SER A 243 12.49 19.28 -6.16
C SER A 243 12.57 17.97 -6.94
N VAL A 244 13.74 17.33 -6.93
CA VAL A 244 13.96 15.99 -7.48
C VAL A 244 14.43 15.07 -6.37
N GLY A 245 14.18 13.77 -6.49
CA GLY A 245 14.54 12.84 -5.43
C GLY A 245 14.62 11.40 -5.84
N LEU A 246 15.14 10.63 -4.91
CA LEU A 246 15.09 9.18 -4.92
C LEU A 246 14.07 8.76 -3.85
N ASN A 247 13.02 8.06 -4.29
CA ASN A 247 11.92 7.62 -3.47
C ASN A 247 11.97 6.11 -3.29
N GLY A 248 11.46 5.63 -2.19
CA GLY A 248 11.33 4.20 -1.94
C GLY A 248 10.20 3.89 -0.99
N TYR A 249 9.82 2.64 -0.96
CA TYR A 249 8.94 2.10 0.08
C TYR A 249 9.38 0.70 0.48
N TRP A 250 8.90 0.29 1.64
CA TRP A 250 9.16 -1.01 2.21
C TRP A 250 7.92 -1.49 2.96
N LEU A 251 7.65 -2.78 2.86
CA LEU A 251 6.58 -3.49 3.56
C LEU A 251 7.12 -4.78 4.14
N LYS A 252 6.75 -5.12 5.36
CA LYS A 252 6.95 -6.42 5.96
C LYS A 252 5.80 -6.78 6.91
N GLN A 253 5.05 -7.80 6.56
CA GLN A 253 4.14 -8.46 7.48
C GLN A 253 4.96 -9.29 8.47
N PHE A 254 4.71 -9.17 9.78
CA PHE A 254 5.51 -9.83 10.80
C PHE A 254 4.73 -10.87 11.61
N THR A 255 3.38 -10.80 11.67
CA THR A 255 2.55 -11.89 12.19
C THR A 255 1.93 -12.69 11.06
N ASP A 256 1.60 -13.95 11.31
CA ASP A 256 0.92 -14.78 10.33
C ASP A 256 -0.55 -14.33 10.14
N THR A 257 -1.11 -14.64 8.99
CA THR A 257 -2.55 -14.55 8.75
C THR A 257 -3.24 -15.66 9.52
N GLN A 258 -4.38 -15.37 10.14
CA GLN A 258 -5.19 -16.35 10.84
C GLN A 258 -6.38 -16.79 9.98
N VAL A 259 -6.72 -18.07 10.07
CA VAL A 259 -7.90 -18.69 9.49
C VAL A 259 -8.61 -19.46 10.60
N ASP A 260 -9.88 -19.16 10.87
CA ASP A 260 -10.65 -19.71 11.99
C ASP A 260 -9.91 -19.61 13.34
N GLY A 261 -9.19 -18.48 13.55
CA GLY A 261 -8.42 -18.20 14.76
C GLY A 261 -7.09 -18.94 14.87
N HIS A 262 -6.63 -19.64 13.84
CA HIS A 262 -5.37 -20.39 13.83
C HIS A 262 -4.36 -19.73 12.87
N ASP A 263 -3.13 -19.57 13.30
CA ASP A 263 -2.05 -19.03 12.49
C ASP A 263 -1.74 -19.94 11.29
N VAL A 264 -1.70 -19.36 10.09
CA VAL A 264 -1.33 -20.05 8.85
C VAL A 264 0.02 -19.55 8.39
N SER A 265 1.04 -20.39 8.55
CA SER A 265 2.39 -20.06 8.13
C SER A 265 2.54 -19.96 6.60
N GLY A 266 3.54 -19.21 6.14
CA GLY A 266 3.89 -19.11 4.71
C GLY A 266 3.04 -18.11 3.93
N ARG A 267 2.30 -17.20 4.60
CA ARG A 267 1.46 -16.17 3.96
C ARG A 267 1.95 -14.73 4.19
N LYS A 268 3.06 -14.54 4.92
CA LYS A 268 3.59 -13.20 5.20
C LYS A 268 4.05 -12.51 3.94
N GLU A 269 3.59 -11.28 3.78
CA GLU A 269 3.94 -10.43 2.65
C GLU A 269 5.16 -9.57 2.95
N LYS A 270 5.99 -9.37 1.93
CA LYS A 270 7.14 -8.48 1.97
C LYS A 270 7.41 -7.93 0.58
N VAL A 271 7.84 -6.67 0.49
CA VAL A 271 8.33 -6.02 -0.73
C VAL A 271 9.08 -4.75 -0.36
N TRP A 272 10.01 -4.33 -1.20
CA TRP A 272 10.57 -2.99 -1.19
C TRP A 272 10.70 -2.47 -2.62
N ALA A 273 10.78 -1.16 -2.77
CA ALA A 273 10.94 -0.53 -4.06
C ALA A 273 11.76 0.75 -3.93
N ILE A 274 12.39 1.13 -5.04
CA ILE A 274 13.14 2.38 -5.17
C ILE A 274 12.94 2.94 -6.57
N GLY A 275 12.98 4.27 -6.71
CA GLY A 275 12.95 4.91 -8.01
C GLY A 275 12.99 6.43 -7.94
N PRO A 276 13.18 7.09 -9.08
CA PRO A 276 13.23 8.54 -9.16
C PRO A 276 11.85 9.17 -9.04
N GLY A 277 11.84 10.43 -8.65
CA GLY A 277 10.63 11.25 -8.66
C GLY A 277 10.95 12.73 -8.66
N PHE A 278 9.92 13.53 -8.86
CA PHE A 278 9.99 14.98 -8.73
C PHE A 278 8.71 15.54 -8.14
N LEU A 279 8.85 16.72 -7.52
CA LEU A 279 7.76 17.56 -7.08
C LEU A 279 7.89 18.91 -7.80
N TYR A 280 6.77 19.38 -8.36
CA TYR A 280 6.69 20.70 -8.96
C TYR A 280 5.53 21.50 -8.33
N ALA A 281 5.88 22.62 -7.68
CA ALA A 281 4.92 23.55 -7.10
C ALA A 281 4.59 24.64 -8.12
N PHE A 282 3.41 24.56 -8.75
CA PHE A 282 2.90 25.66 -9.62
C PHE A 282 2.62 26.92 -8.80
N SER A 283 2.16 26.70 -7.56
CA SER A 283 1.95 27.71 -6.52
C SER A 283 1.95 27.01 -5.16
N LYS A 284 1.78 27.76 -4.06
CA LYS A 284 1.54 27.17 -2.73
C LYS A 284 0.25 26.34 -2.64
N GLN A 285 -0.68 26.61 -3.56
CA GLN A 285 -2.00 25.95 -3.60
C GLN A 285 -2.05 24.76 -4.54
N ASN A 286 -1.11 24.65 -5.49
CA ASN A 286 -1.13 23.63 -6.54
C ASN A 286 0.23 22.97 -6.65
N VAL A 287 0.31 21.70 -6.28
CA VAL A 287 1.54 20.92 -6.29
C VAL A 287 1.32 19.60 -7.02
N LEU A 288 2.22 19.28 -7.94
CA LEU A 288 2.28 18.00 -8.64
C LEU A 288 3.49 17.21 -8.15
N THR A 289 3.27 15.95 -7.85
CA THR A 289 4.35 15.00 -7.59
C THR A 289 4.24 13.83 -8.56
N VAL A 290 5.38 13.37 -9.07
CA VAL A 290 5.48 12.19 -9.93
C VAL A 290 6.58 11.28 -9.41
N ASN A 291 6.26 10.04 -9.13
CA ASN A 291 7.20 9.03 -8.65
C ASN A 291 7.15 7.79 -9.53
N SER A 292 8.31 7.20 -9.77
CA SER A 292 8.42 5.86 -10.36
C SER A 292 9.06 4.92 -9.33
N TYR A 293 8.62 3.66 -9.32
CA TYR A 293 9.12 2.65 -8.40
C TYR A 293 9.40 1.34 -9.13
N PHE A 294 10.51 0.72 -8.79
CA PHE A 294 10.92 -0.60 -9.25
C PHE A 294 10.94 -1.53 -8.04
N GLU A 295 9.97 -2.45 -7.98
CA GLU A 295 9.83 -3.38 -6.87
C GLU A 295 10.88 -4.48 -6.90
N GLN A 296 11.29 -4.94 -5.72
CA GLN A 296 12.27 -5.99 -5.52
C GLN A 296 11.97 -6.78 -4.25
N GLY A 297 12.37 -8.06 -4.25
CA GLY A 297 12.34 -8.91 -3.07
C GLY A 297 10.93 -9.16 -2.54
N ALA A 298 9.97 -9.24 -3.44
CA ALA A 298 8.60 -9.57 -3.09
C ALA A 298 8.48 -11.03 -2.64
N GLU A 299 7.80 -11.26 -1.52
CA GLU A 299 7.42 -12.56 -0.98
C GLU A 299 5.91 -12.58 -0.82
N ASN A 300 5.23 -13.65 -1.30
CA ASN A 300 3.77 -13.78 -1.36
C ASN A 300 3.05 -12.58 -2.02
N ARG A 301 3.72 -11.94 -2.98
CA ARG A 301 3.22 -10.77 -3.68
C ARG A 301 3.63 -10.79 -5.14
N THR A 302 2.94 -9.98 -5.94
CA THR A 302 3.44 -9.59 -7.26
C THR A 302 4.66 -8.67 -7.10
N GLU A 303 5.53 -8.66 -8.11
CA GLU A 303 6.69 -7.78 -8.22
C GLU A 303 6.69 -7.14 -9.60
N GLY A 304 6.85 -5.82 -9.65
CA GLY A 304 6.80 -5.08 -10.90
C GLY A 304 7.21 -3.62 -10.77
N ASN A 305 6.64 -2.79 -11.63
CA ASN A 305 6.91 -1.37 -11.68
C ASN A 305 5.64 -0.58 -11.41
N LYS A 306 5.80 0.60 -10.80
CA LYS A 306 4.69 1.50 -10.51
C LYS A 306 5.05 2.95 -10.81
N VAL A 307 4.08 3.69 -11.35
CA VAL A 307 4.14 5.15 -11.48
C VAL A 307 2.98 5.73 -10.67
N VAL A 308 3.29 6.73 -9.84
CA VAL A 308 2.32 7.46 -9.03
C VAL A 308 2.33 8.91 -9.46
N LEU A 309 1.20 9.42 -9.88
CA LEU A 309 0.93 10.85 -10.05
C LEU A 309 0.12 11.30 -8.84
N ASN A 310 0.50 12.41 -8.26
CA ASN A 310 -0.21 13.03 -7.14
C ASN A 310 -0.38 14.50 -7.41
N PHE A 311 -1.59 15.03 -7.25
CA PHE A 311 -1.90 16.44 -7.38
C PHE A 311 -2.61 16.96 -6.15
N LEU A 312 -1.99 17.89 -5.45
CA LEU A 312 -2.55 18.61 -4.30
C LEU A 312 -3.11 19.95 -4.73
N HIS A 313 -4.34 20.25 -4.30
CA HIS A 313 -5.01 21.53 -4.51
C HIS A 313 -5.63 22.04 -3.20
N LYS A 314 -5.37 23.30 -2.86
CA LYS A 314 -6.09 23.98 -1.77
C LYS A 314 -7.41 24.54 -2.30
N LEU A 315 -8.52 24.20 -1.61
CA LEU A 315 -9.88 24.62 -1.92
C LEU A 315 -10.19 26.04 -1.44
#